data_fb4ede1a97d5eabdd01809e86314324d
#
_entry.id   fb4ede1a97d5eabdd01809e86314324d
#
_cell.length_a   1.000
_cell.length_b   1.000
_cell.length_c   1.000
_cell.angle_alpha   90.00
_cell.angle_beta   90.00
_cell.angle_gamma   90.00
#
_symmetry.space_group_name_H-M   'P 1'
#
loop_
_entity.id
_entity.type
_entity.pdbx_description
1 polymer ?
#
loop_
_entity_poly.entity_id
_entity_poly.type
_entity_poly.pdbx_seq_one_letter_code
_entity_poly.pdbx_strand_id
1 'polypeptide(L)'
;MDAVKKPFIAAVSGIKNSGKTTFLEKLVKEITERNYKVAVIKHDGHEFQPDREGTDTYRMQHAGAYGTCIFSRGQWQMLKKEPGMDVERLAQFFPEADFILVEGMKNSLYPKFEMIRGSVSKESVCIPETILALVTDTEQKLPGIPVLGLDEIKKAADILEKLAETNKKTGEI
;
A
#
# COMPACT_ATOMS: atom_id res chain seq x y z
N MET A 1 -3.35 -13.55 27.11
CA MET A 1 -3.88 -13.12 25.80
C MET A 1 -2.77 -12.31 25.17
N ASP A 2 -2.11 -12.88 24.19
CA ASP A 2 -1.09 -12.16 23.47
C ASP A 2 -1.77 -10.97 22.77
N ALA A 3 -1.19 -9.78 22.92
CA ALA A 3 -1.69 -8.59 22.25
C ALA A 3 -1.74 -8.87 20.74
N VAL A 4 -2.89 -8.72 20.13
CA VAL A 4 -3.05 -8.89 18.68
C VAL A 4 -2.11 -7.89 18.03
N LYS A 5 -1.07 -8.41 17.38
CA LYS A 5 -0.09 -7.59 16.66
C LYS A 5 -0.81 -6.87 15.54
N LYS A 6 -0.84 -5.54 15.58
CA LYS A 6 -1.37 -4.76 14.47
C LYS A 6 -0.29 -4.55 13.41
N PRO A 7 -0.59 -4.71 12.12
CA PRO A 7 0.36 -4.42 11.05
C PRO A 7 0.70 -2.93 11.01
N PHE A 8 1.95 -2.60 10.67
CA PHE A 8 2.31 -1.22 10.37
C PHE A 8 1.80 -0.84 8.97
N ILE A 9 1.01 0.23 8.90
CA ILE A 9 0.42 0.69 7.65
C ILE A 9 1.24 1.87 7.10
N ALA A 10 1.69 1.76 5.86
CA ALA A 10 2.35 2.83 5.13
C ALA A 10 1.85 2.90 3.68
N ALA A 11 1.92 4.07 3.07
CA ALA A 11 1.47 4.24 1.69
C ALA A 11 2.65 4.51 0.73
N VAL A 12 2.42 4.18 -0.54
CA VAL A 12 3.20 4.65 -1.69
C VAL A 12 2.29 5.51 -2.53
N SER A 13 2.52 6.80 -2.50
CA SER A 13 1.63 7.82 -3.06
C SER A 13 2.31 8.64 -4.15
N GLY A 14 1.57 9.48 -4.82
CA GLY A 14 2.02 10.31 -5.94
C GLY A 14 0.98 10.34 -7.06
N ILE A 15 1.21 11.13 -8.09
CA ILE A 15 0.30 11.26 -9.22
C ILE A 15 0.26 9.99 -10.09
N LYS A 16 -0.68 9.92 -11.01
CA LYS A 16 -0.77 8.81 -11.98
C LYS A 16 0.54 8.72 -12.80
N ASN A 17 0.99 7.50 -13.08
CA ASN A 17 2.21 7.19 -13.85
C ASN A 17 3.53 7.64 -13.21
N SER A 18 3.57 8.00 -11.93
CA SER A 18 4.82 8.35 -11.23
C SER A 18 5.69 7.14 -10.85
N GLY A 19 5.30 5.91 -11.19
CA GLY A 19 6.08 4.70 -10.91
C GLY A 19 5.77 4.03 -9.58
N LYS A 20 4.65 4.37 -8.90
CA LYS A 20 4.24 3.79 -7.62
C LYS A 20 4.24 2.27 -7.62
N THR A 21 3.59 1.65 -8.59
CA THR A 21 3.48 0.20 -8.68
C THR A 21 4.85 -0.46 -8.81
N THR A 22 5.72 0.06 -9.68
CA THR A 22 7.08 -0.47 -9.88
C THR A 22 7.94 -0.36 -8.61
N PHE A 23 7.84 0.76 -7.91
CA PHE A 23 8.55 0.94 -6.62
C PHE A 23 7.99 -0.01 -5.57
N LEU A 24 6.67 -0.11 -5.45
CA LEU A 24 6.00 -0.96 -4.50
C LEU A 24 6.33 -2.45 -4.71
N GLU A 25 6.36 -2.93 -5.95
CA GLU A 25 6.77 -4.30 -6.27
C GLU A 25 8.18 -4.61 -5.75
N LYS A 26 9.13 -3.70 -5.98
CA LYS A 26 10.50 -3.84 -5.48
C LYS A 26 10.55 -3.81 -3.95
N LEU A 27 9.79 -2.91 -3.33
CA LEU A 27 9.73 -2.76 -1.87
C LEU A 27 9.12 -4.00 -1.20
N VAL A 28 8.02 -4.53 -1.74
CA VAL A 28 7.41 -5.78 -1.28
C VAL A 28 8.42 -6.93 -1.33
N LYS A 29 9.13 -7.05 -2.45
CA LYS A 29 10.17 -8.09 -2.60
C LYS A 29 11.25 -7.95 -1.53
N GLU A 30 11.83 -6.76 -1.35
CA GLU A 30 12.88 -6.50 -0.36
C GLU A 30 12.42 -6.83 1.06
N ILE A 31 11.22 -6.37 1.47
CA ILE A 31 10.68 -6.62 2.81
C ILE A 31 10.39 -8.11 3.02
N THR A 32 9.89 -8.80 1.99
CA THR A 32 9.64 -10.25 2.05
C THR A 32 10.96 -11.04 2.18
N GLU A 33 12.02 -10.63 1.47
CA GLU A 33 13.37 -11.22 1.60
C GLU A 33 13.97 -10.99 3.00
N ARG A 34 13.51 -9.97 3.73
CA ARG A 34 13.84 -9.75 5.17
C ARG A 34 12.94 -10.56 6.12
N ASN A 35 12.17 -11.52 5.62
CA ASN A 35 11.27 -12.40 6.37
C ASN A 35 10.08 -11.70 7.04
N TYR A 36 9.63 -10.55 6.54
CA TYR A 36 8.37 -9.94 6.97
C TYR A 36 7.22 -10.38 6.08
N LYS A 37 6.04 -10.50 6.69
CA LYS A 37 4.78 -10.71 5.96
C LYS A 37 4.21 -9.37 5.52
N VAL A 38 4.03 -9.19 4.22
CA VAL A 38 3.53 -7.95 3.62
C VAL A 38 2.19 -8.20 2.94
N ALA A 39 1.19 -7.40 3.27
CA ALA A 39 -0.04 -7.29 2.49
C ALA A 39 -0.03 -5.97 1.70
N VAL A 40 -0.67 -5.99 0.54
CA VAL A 40 -0.80 -4.79 -0.30
C VAL A 40 -2.28 -4.48 -0.49
N ILE A 41 -2.65 -3.23 -0.26
CA ILE A 41 -3.96 -2.68 -0.54
C ILE A 41 -3.83 -1.62 -1.62
N LYS A 42 -4.51 -1.79 -2.73
CA LYS A 42 -4.55 -0.78 -3.79
C LYS A 42 -5.85 0.01 -3.69
N HIS A 43 -5.72 1.33 -3.52
CA HIS A 43 -6.83 2.26 -3.63
C HIS A 43 -6.91 2.78 -5.06
N ASP A 44 -7.95 2.41 -5.78
CA ASP A 44 -8.27 3.01 -7.08
C ASP A 44 -9.33 4.10 -6.88
N GLY A 45 -9.08 5.29 -7.44
CA GLY A 45 -10.02 6.42 -7.39
C GLY A 45 -11.18 6.28 -8.39
N HIS A 46 -11.19 5.23 -9.18
CA HIS A 46 -12.22 4.92 -10.17
C HIS A 46 -12.79 3.54 -9.93
N GLU A 47 -13.94 3.26 -10.54
CA GLU A 47 -14.46 1.89 -10.56
C GLU A 47 -13.47 0.96 -11.28
N PHE A 48 -13.18 -0.17 -10.67
CA PHE A 48 -12.32 -1.19 -11.24
C PHE A 48 -13.12 -2.45 -11.58
N GLN A 49 -12.70 -3.15 -12.61
CA GLN A 49 -13.27 -4.45 -12.96
C GLN A 49 -12.45 -5.55 -12.29
N PRO A 50 -13.00 -6.18 -11.25
CA PRO A 50 -12.22 -7.08 -10.39
C PRO A 50 -12.04 -8.48 -10.98
N ASP A 51 -12.88 -8.87 -11.93
CA ASP A 51 -12.89 -10.23 -12.47
C ASP A 51 -12.81 -10.21 -13.99
N ARG A 52 -12.28 -11.29 -14.55
CA ARG A 52 -12.17 -11.44 -16.01
C ARG A 52 -13.51 -11.79 -16.60
N GLU A 53 -13.90 -11.10 -17.66
CA GLU A 53 -15.09 -11.41 -18.45
C GLU A 53 -15.10 -12.88 -18.88
N GLY A 54 -16.27 -13.54 -18.72
CA GLY A 54 -16.48 -14.95 -19.09
C GLY A 54 -16.16 -15.97 -18.00
N THR A 55 -15.54 -15.60 -16.88
CA THR A 55 -15.37 -16.51 -15.74
C THR A 55 -16.69 -16.79 -15.02
N ASP A 56 -16.78 -17.87 -14.30
CA ASP A 56 -18.01 -18.23 -13.58
C ASP A 56 -18.36 -17.20 -12.51
N THR A 57 -17.37 -16.71 -11.76
CA THR A 57 -17.56 -15.66 -10.74
C THR A 57 -18.02 -14.34 -11.36
N TYR A 58 -17.48 -13.95 -12.51
CA TYR A 58 -17.94 -12.80 -13.28
C TYR A 58 -19.42 -12.94 -13.68
N ARG A 59 -19.81 -14.12 -14.23
CA ARG A 59 -21.18 -14.41 -14.64
C ARG A 59 -22.16 -14.35 -13.48
N MET A 60 -21.78 -14.91 -12.32
CA MET A 60 -22.60 -14.85 -11.10
C MET A 60 -22.81 -13.43 -10.60
N GLN A 61 -21.75 -12.58 -10.62
CA GLN A 61 -21.86 -11.18 -10.26
C GLN A 61 -22.80 -10.40 -11.18
N HIS A 62 -22.74 -10.66 -12.50
CA HIS A 62 -23.60 -10.00 -13.48
C HIS A 62 -25.05 -10.54 -13.44
N ALA A 63 -25.24 -11.73 -12.89
CA ALA A 63 -26.57 -12.27 -12.59
C ALA A 63 -27.20 -11.66 -11.32
N GLY A 64 -26.48 -10.77 -10.62
CA GLY A 64 -26.99 -10.04 -9.46
C GLY A 64 -26.52 -10.54 -8.10
N ALA A 65 -25.49 -11.39 -8.03
CA ALA A 65 -24.95 -11.82 -6.75
C ALA A 65 -24.41 -10.60 -5.95
N TYR A 66 -24.77 -10.51 -4.68
CA TYR A 66 -24.28 -9.53 -3.72
C TYR A 66 -22.74 -9.59 -3.54
N GLY A 67 -22.20 -10.80 -3.59
CA GLY A 67 -20.76 -11.04 -3.53
C GLY A 67 -20.45 -12.42 -4.09
N THR A 68 -19.20 -12.63 -4.43
CA THR A 68 -18.67 -13.92 -4.89
C THR A 68 -17.41 -14.26 -4.11
N CYS A 69 -17.21 -15.55 -3.87
CA CYS A 69 -15.99 -16.07 -3.28
C CYS A 69 -15.55 -17.30 -4.06
N ILE A 70 -14.30 -17.35 -4.43
CA ILE A 70 -13.65 -18.53 -4.99
C ILE A 70 -12.52 -18.95 -4.05
N PHE A 71 -12.38 -20.24 -3.79
CA PHE A 71 -11.31 -20.75 -2.95
C PHE A 71 -10.76 -22.06 -3.46
N SER A 72 -9.53 -22.32 -3.12
CA SER A 72 -8.82 -23.59 -3.34
C SER A 72 -8.05 -23.96 -2.06
N ARG A 73 -7.29 -25.05 -2.11
CA ARG A 73 -6.56 -25.54 -0.93
C ARG A 73 -5.57 -24.50 -0.33
N GLY A 74 -5.01 -23.62 -1.16
CA GLY A 74 -3.93 -22.70 -0.72
C GLY A 74 -4.26 -21.22 -0.84
N GLN A 75 -5.41 -20.85 -1.42
CA GLN A 75 -5.77 -19.46 -1.64
C GLN A 75 -7.28 -19.28 -1.80
N TRP A 76 -7.74 -18.07 -1.54
CA TRP A 76 -9.11 -17.66 -1.77
C TRP A 76 -9.16 -16.20 -2.24
N GLN A 77 -10.23 -15.86 -2.93
CA GLN A 77 -10.55 -14.51 -3.38
C GLN A 77 -12.02 -14.24 -3.10
N MET A 78 -12.31 -13.06 -2.56
CA MET A 78 -13.66 -12.60 -2.31
C MET A 78 -13.87 -11.24 -2.98
N LEU A 79 -14.99 -11.09 -3.65
CA LEU A 79 -15.49 -9.81 -4.12
C LEU A 79 -16.84 -9.53 -3.47
N LYS A 80 -16.95 -8.36 -2.87
CA LYS A 80 -18.18 -7.88 -2.24
C LYS A 80 -18.41 -6.43 -2.65
N LYS A 81 -19.60 -6.11 -3.11
CA LYS A 81 -20.02 -4.73 -3.38
C LYS A 81 -20.51 -4.11 -2.07
N GLU A 82 -19.67 -3.32 -1.44
CA GLU A 82 -19.96 -2.67 -0.16
C GLU A 82 -19.37 -1.26 -0.16
N PRO A 83 -20.19 -0.20 0.02
CA PRO A 83 -19.71 1.15 0.14
C PRO A 83 -19.03 1.37 1.51
N GLY A 84 -18.15 2.38 1.59
CA GLY A 84 -17.52 2.79 2.84
C GLY A 84 -16.43 1.84 3.36
N MET A 85 -15.79 1.08 2.47
CA MET A 85 -14.61 0.30 2.82
C MET A 85 -13.41 1.23 2.98
N ASP A 86 -12.67 1.04 4.05
CA ASP A 86 -11.44 1.77 4.37
C ASP A 86 -10.26 0.81 4.60
N VAL A 87 -9.08 1.38 4.76
CA VAL A 87 -7.84 0.60 4.93
C VAL A 87 -7.84 -0.16 6.24
N GLU A 88 -8.38 0.42 7.32
CA GLU A 88 -8.45 -0.20 8.65
C GLU A 88 -9.33 -1.46 8.64
N ARG A 89 -10.46 -1.42 7.96
CA ARG A 89 -11.34 -2.58 7.79
C ARG A 89 -10.68 -3.64 6.89
N LEU A 90 -10.02 -3.22 5.81
CA LEU A 90 -9.29 -4.15 4.93
C LEU A 90 -8.09 -4.78 5.64
N ALA A 91 -7.42 -4.05 6.52
CA ALA A 91 -6.29 -4.55 7.32
C ALA A 91 -6.68 -5.75 8.20
N GLN A 92 -7.94 -5.82 8.65
CA GLN A 92 -8.45 -6.92 9.48
C GLN A 92 -8.46 -8.27 8.75
N PHE A 93 -8.38 -8.29 7.42
CA PHE A 93 -8.23 -9.52 6.64
C PHE A 93 -6.79 -10.03 6.58
N PHE A 94 -5.83 -9.28 7.13
CA PHE A 94 -4.40 -9.61 7.14
C PHE A 94 -3.79 -9.52 8.55
N PRO A 95 -4.39 -10.19 9.55
CA PRO A 95 -3.97 -10.04 10.95
C PRO A 95 -2.53 -10.54 11.21
N GLU A 96 -2.00 -11.41 10.34
CA GLU A 96 -0.65 -11.94 10.45
C GLU A 96 0.41 -11.07 9.74
N ALA A 97 -0.01 -10.03 9.00
CA ALA A 97 0.91 -9.16 8.30
C ALA A 97 1.76 -8.33 9.28
N ASP A 98 3.01 -8.14 8.94
CA ASP A 98 3.89 -7.19 9.63
C ASP A 98 3.68 -5.78 9.08
N PHE A 99 3.51 -5.69 7.76
CA PHE A 99 3.28 -4.45 7.04
C PHE A 99 2.05 -4.56 6.14
N ILE A 100 1.31 -3.47 6.06
CA ILE A 100 0.33 -3.23 5.01
C ILE A 100 0.80 -2.03 4.19
N LEU A 101 1.10 -2.27 2.92
CA LEU A 101 1.50 -1.22 2.01
C LEU A 101 0.32 -0.82 1.12
N VAL A 102 -0.02 0.47 1.15
CA VAL A 102 -1.17 1.00 0.41
C VAL A 102 -0.69 1.73 -0.84
N GLU A 103 -1.11 1.30 -2.03
CA GLU A 103 -0.87 2.08 -3.24
C GLU A 103 -1.95 3.16 -3.40
N GLY A 104 -1.53 4.43 -3.45
CA GLY A 104 -2.44 5.57 -3.64
C GLY A 104 -2.62 6.42 -2.39
N MET A 105 -3.81 6.94 -2.16
CA MET A 105 -4.22 7.68 -0.97
C MET A 105 -3.32 8.87 -0.59
N LYS A 106 -2.94 9.69 -1.56
CA LYS A 106 -2.04 10.85 -1.36
C LYS A 106 -2.51 11.84 -0.28
N ASN A 107 -3.81 11.93 -0.07
CA ASN A 107 -4.43 12.84 0.91
C ASN A 107 -4.68 12.19 2.28
N SER A 108 -4.27 10.93 2.49
CA SER A 108 -4.43 10.25 3.79
C SER A 108 -3.39 10.73 4.80
N LEU A 109 -3.61 10.41 6.07
CA LEU A 109 -2.66 10.67 7.16
C LEU A 109 -1.66 9.52 7.38
N TYR A 110 -1.73 8.44 6.60
CA TYR A 110 -0.73 7.37 6.71
C TYR A 110 0.66 7.86 6.37
N PRO A 111 1.70 7.42 7.11
CA PRO A 111 3.08 7.64 6.71
C PRO A 111 3.32 7.08 5.30
N LYS A 112 4.04 7.81 4.46
CA LYS A 112 4.13 7.44 3.04
C LYS A 112 5.44 7.80 2.37
N PHE A 113 5.79 7.01 1.36
CA PHE A 113 6.74 7.41 0.33
C PHE A 113 6.00 8.15 -0.77
N GLU A 114 6.46 9.33 -1.12
CA GLU A 114 5.91 10.07 -2.25
C GLU A 114 6.78 9.90 -3.49
N MET A 115 6.16 9.38 -4.55
CA MET A 115 6.79 9.20 -5.85
C MET A 115 6.67 10.45 -6.70
N ILE A 116 7.80 11.10 -6.98
CA ILE A 116 7.91 12.24 -7.90
C ILE A 116 8.80 11.84 -9.06
N ARG A 117 8.26 11.91 -10.28
CA ARG A 117 8.98 11.57 -11.50
C ARG A 117 9.01 12.75 -12.45
N GLY A 118 10.22 13.20 -12.83
CA GLY A 118 10.43 14.41 -13.61
C GLY A 118 9.76 14.38 -15.00
N SER A 119 9.56 13.19 -15.57
CA SER A 119 8.82 13.03 -16.83
C SER A 119 7.30 13.19 -16.69
N VAL A 120 6.76 13.25 -15.47
CA VAL A 120 5.33 13.28 -15.20
C VAL A 120 4.91 14.51 -14.41
N SER A 121 5.60 14.81 -13.29
CA SER A 121 5.41 15.99 -12.47
C SER A 121 6.64 16.27 -11.63
N LYS A 122 6.87 17.53 -11.32
CA LYS A 122 7.94 17.99 -10.44
C LYS A 122 7.43 18.48 -9.07
N GLU A 123 6.13 18.41 -8.82
CA GLU A 123 5.50 18.95 -7.60
C GLU A 123 5.10 17.83 -6.65
N SER A 124 5.31 18.06 -5.37
CA SER A 124 4.76 17.25 -4.29
C SER A 124 3.24 17.47 -4.20
N VAL A 125 2.50 16.38 -3.98
CA VAL A 125 1.03 16.39 -3.88
C VAL A 125 0.51 15.75 -2.60
N CYS A 126 1.42 15.26 -1.76
CA CYS A 126 1.08 14.65 -0.47
C CYS A 126 1.15 15.69 0.66
N ILE A 127 0.54 15.36 1.79
CA ILE A 127 0.62 16.16 3.01
C ILE A 127 2.07 16.03 3.55
N PRO A 128 2.85 17.13 3.66
CA PRO A 128 4.28 17.04 3.98
C PRO A 128 4.59 16.28 5.27
N GLU A 129 3.79 16.46 6.31
CA GLU A 129 3.96 15.85 7.63
C GLU A 129 3.83 14.32 7.61
N THR A 130 3.26 13.77 6.55
CA THR A 130 3.08 12.33 6.37
C THR A 130 4.17 11.68 5.51
N ILE A 131 5.05 12.49 4.90
CA ILE A 131 6.05 11.99 3.96
C ILE A 131 7.27 11.44 4.72
N LEU A 132 7.52 10.15 4.59
CA LEU A 132 8.70 9.47 5.12
C LEU A 132 9.96 9.77 4.31
N ALA A 133 9.80 9.78 2.99
CA ALA A 133 10.82 10.18 2.03
C ALA A 133 10.18 10.53 0.68
N LEU A 134 10.81 11.45 -0.03
CA LEU A 134 10.58 11.62 -1.47
C LEU A 134 11.36 10.55 -2.22
N VAL A 135 10.71 9.87 -3.16
CA VAL A 135 11.36 8.93 -4.07
C VAL A 135 11.32 9.52 -5.46
N THR A 136 12.48 9.95 -5.98
CA THR A 136 12.50 10.81 -7.17
C THR A 136 13.74 10.64 -8.02
N ASP A 137 13.61 10.97 -9.30
CA ASP A 137 14.69 11.15 -10.28
C ASP A 137 14.97 12.64 -10.57
N THR A 138 14.47 13.54 -9.71
CA THR A 138 14.63 14.99 -9.85
C THR A 138 15.45 15.58 -8.70
N GLU A 139 15.80 16.86 -8.81
CA GLU A 139 16.44 17.65 -7.74
C GLU A 139 15.44 18.14 -6.67
N GLN A 140 14.19 17.70 -6.72
CA GLN A 140 13.14 18.09 -5.77
C GLN A 140 13.53 17.72 -4.34
N LYS A 141 13.36 18.69 -3.44
CA LYS A 141 13.60 18.53 -2.00
C LYS A 141 12.51 19.24 -1.21
N LEU A 142 12.16 18.65 -0.08
CA LEU A 142 11.31 19.29 0.92
C LEU A 142 12.09 19.41 2.23
N PRO A 143 11.95 20.54 2.94
CA PRO A 143 12.67 20.74 4.20
C PRO A 143 12.44 19.62 5.21
N GLY A 144 13.51 19.02 5.72
CA GLY A 144 13.45 17.96 6.72
C GLY A 144 13.01 16.58 6.22
N ILE A 145 12.70 16.42 4.93
CA ILE A 145 12.26 15.15 4.34
C ILE A 145 13.41 14.50 3.58
N PRO A 146 13.77 13.24 3.88
CA PRO A 146 14.77 12.49 3.14
C PRO A 146 14.41 12.34 1.66
N VAL A 147 15.42 12.30 0.81
CA VAL A 147 15.27 12.03 -0.64
C VAL A 147 15.93 10.73 -0.97
N LEU A 148 15.23 9.86 -1.66
CA LEU A 148 15.68 8.58 -2.16
C LEU A 148 15.62 8.56 -3.70
N GLY A 149 16.60 7.93 -4.32
CA GLY A 149 16.51 7.59 -5.75
C GLY A 149 15.48 6.48 -5.98
N LEU A 150 15.02 6.34 -7.23
CA LEU A 150 13.98 5.36 -7.61
C LEU A 150 14.35 3.90 -7.29
N ASP A 151 15.63 3.58 -7.19
CA ASP A 151 16.15 2.23 -6.93
C ASP A 151 16.74 2.06 -5.52
N GLU A 152 16.64 3.06 -4.65
CA GLU A 152 17.13 2.97 -3.27
C GLU A 152 16.15 2.21 -2.35
N ILE A 153 15.72 1.04 -2.80
CA ILE A 153 14.70 0.21 -2.15
C ILE A 153 15.12 -0.23 -0.74
N LYS A 154 16.39 -0.60 -0.56
CA LYS A 154 16.90 -1.01 0.76
C LYS A 154 16.77 0.09 1.79
N LYS A 155 17.08 1.32 1.43
CA LYS A 155 16.91 2.48 2.34
C LYS A 155 15.43 2.72 2.67
N ALA A 156 14.53 2.53 1.71
CA ALA A 156 13.09 2.64 1.98
C ALA A 156 12.63 1.54 2.96
N ALA A 157 13.09 0.31 2.80
CA ALA A 157 12.82 -0.77 3.73
C ALA A 157 13.37 -0.49 5.13
N ASP A 158 14.60 0.05 5.25
CA ASP A 158 15.21 0.43 6.54
C ASP A 158 14.36 1.49 7.28
N ILE A 159 13.79 2.45 6.54
CA ILE A 159 12.89 3.45 7.11
C ILE A 159 11.64 2.80 7.69
N LEU A 160 11.00 1.86 6.95
CA LEU A 160 9.81 1.15 7.43
C LEU A 160 10.10 0.30 8.67
N GLU A 161 11.19 -0.46 8.68
CA GLU A 161 11.57 -1.29 9.81
C GLU A 161 11.76 -0.46 11.07
N LYS A 162 12.53 0.63 10.96
CA LYS A 162 12.79 1.54 12.09
C LYS A 162 11.49 2.12 12.67
N LEU A 163 10.56 2.51 11.82
CA LEU A 163 9.28 3.06 12.28
C LEU A 163 8.39 2.00 12.93
N ALA A 164 8.31 0.80 12.33
CA ALA A 164 7.56 -0.30 12.90
C ALA A 164 8.10 -0.72 14.27
N GLU A 165 9.42 -0.70 14.48
CA GLU A 165 10.04 -0.96 15.78
C GLU A 165 9.73 0.13 16.82
N THR A 166 9.71 1.39 16.39
CA THR A 166 9.40 2.52 17.26
C THR A 166 7.95 2.43 17.73
N ASN A 167 7.01 2.18 16.82
CA ASN A 167 5.59 2.04 17.16
C ASN A 167 5.31 0.87 18.10
N LYS A 168 6.03 -0.23 17.97
CA LYS A 168 5.94 -1.35 18.93
C LYS A 168 6.36 -0.97 20.35
N LYS A 169 7.31 -0.04 20.50
CA LYS A 169 7.83 0.41 21.81
C LYS A 169 6.93 1.45 22.47
N THR A 170 6.31 2.33 21.69
CA THR A 170 5.49 3.44 22.21
C THR A 170 4.04 3.03 22.48
N GLY A 171 3.58 1.91 21.93
CA GLY A 171 2.18 1.48 22.06
C GLY A 171 1.18 2.41 21.37
N GLU A 172 1.64 3.37 20.61
CA GLU A 172 0.81 4.29 19.82
C GLU A 172 0.38 3.61 18.52
N ILE A 173 -0.86 3.17 18.50
CA ILE A 173 -1.61 2.84 17.28
C ILE A 173 -3.00 3.42 17.41
#